data_4a4bff8b5d95596d472e0fe35a9ddbe6
#
_entry.id   4a4bff8b5d95596d472e0fe35a9ddbe6
#
_cell.length_a   1.000
_cell.length_b   1.000
_cell.length_c   1.000
_cell.angle_alpha   90.00
_cell.angle_beta   90.00
_cell.angle_gamma   90.00
#
_symmetry.space_group_name_H-M   'P 1'
#
loop_
_entity.id
_entity.type
_entity.pdbx_description
1 polymer ?
#
loop_
_entity_poly.entity_id
_entity_poly.type
_entity_poly.pdbx_seq_one_letter_code
_entity_poly.pdbx_strand_id
1 'polypeptide(L)'
;ADASGDVTIADGAYDFDVASHDGTNGLKLAGTLVTATATELNLIDGYTGTTAELNTLDVTTQGTAEASKAVTSDGSLVTNFADGVVQRPNFKDYAETKVALSAAATVDIDLTSANVFTITPDQNTTFTFSDPSASGNSCAFTLIWTQDGSDRTIAWPSEVDWAGGSAPDVTSGSAKIDVYTFFTLDAGTIWYGFQAGADMS
;
A
#
# COMPACT_ATOMS: atom_id res chain seq x y z
N ALA A 1 19.85 -31.21 -46.23
CA ALA A 1 20.43 -31.73 -45.00
C ALA A 1 21.66 -32.56 -45.34
N ASP A 2 22.70 -32.49 -44.55
CA ASP A 2 23.87 -33.33 -44.67
C ASP A 2 23.62 -34.76 -44.12
N ALA A 3 24.64 -35.60 -44.05
CA ALA A 3 24.53 -36.97 -43.54
C ALA A 3 24.22 -37.05 -42.04
N SER A 4 24.34 -35.94 -41.28
CA SER A 4 23.94 -35.81 -39.85
C SER A 4 22.49 -35.35 -39.72
N GLY A 5 21.84 -34.93 -40.80
CA GLY A 5 20.48 -34.39 -40.82
C GLY A 5 20.41 -32.89 -40.59
N ASP A 6 21.55 -32.20 -40.54
CA ASP A 6 21.61 -30.76 -40.32
C ASP A 6 21.33 -29.95 -41.60
N VAL A 7 20.72 -28.78 -41.44
CA VAL A 7 20.61 -27.77 -42.50
C VAL A 7 21.55 -26.64 -42.14
N THR A 8 22.62 -26.47 -42.90
CA THR A 8 23.61 -25.41 -42.70
C THR A 8 23.48 -24.36 -43.79
N ILE A 9 23.32 -23.10 -43.41
CA ILE A 9 23.45 -21.93 -44.29
C ILE A 9 24.85 -21.37 -44.02
N ALA A 10 25.77 -21.61 -44.94
CA ALA A 10 27.21 -21.39 -44.73
C ALA A 10 27.65 -19.93 -44.91
N ASP A 11 26.78 -19.06 -45.42
CA ASP A 11 27.07 -17.66 -45.72
C ASP A 11 26.02 -16.77 -45.07
N GLY A 12 26.46 -15.74 -44.33
CA GLY A 12 25.59 -14.75 -43.65
C GLY A 12 24.86 -13.78 -44.61
N ALA A 13 25.06 -13.93 -45.93
CA ALA A 13 24.34 -13.15 -46.94
C ALA A 13 22.99 -13.77 -47.35
N TYR A 14 22.66 -14.97 -46.84
CA TYR A 14 21.40 -15.66 -47.17
C TYR A 14 20.49 -15.75 -45.95
N ASP A 15 19.22 -15.47 -46.16
CA ASP A 15 18.17 -15.60 -45.15
C ASP A 15 17.54 -16.99 -45.16
N PHE A 16 17.07 -17.47 -44.03
CA PHE A 16 16.12 -18.58 -43.92
C PHE A 16 14.75 -18.00 -43.54
N ASP A 17 13.93 -17.77 -44.56
CA ASP A 17 12.58 -17.23 -44.38
C ASP A 17 11.53 -18.35 -44.30
N VAL A 18 10.76 -18.42 -43.23
CA VAL A 18 9.58 -19.27 -43.09
C VAL A 18 8.34 -18.41 -43.35
N ALA A 19 8.12 -18.09 -44.64
CA ALA A 19 7.07 -17.16 -45.08
C ALA A 19 5.64 -17.56 -44.65
N SER A 20 5.43 -18.84 -44.31
CA SER A 20 4.15 -19.35 -43.79
C SER A 20 4.01 -19.25 -42.27
N HIS A 21 4.95 -18.59 -41.56
CA HIS A 21 4.90 -18.48 -40.13
C HIS A 21 3.88 -17.41 -39.71
N ASP A 22 2.68 -17.83 -39.27
CA ASP A 22 1.52 -16.98 -38.99
C ASP A 22 0.85 -17.27 -37.63
N GLY A 23 1.53 -18.02 -36.74
CA GLY A 23 1.00 -18.47 -35.47
C GLY A 23 0.12 -19.74 -35.54
N THR A 24 -0.25 -20.18 -36.76
CA THR A 24 -0.99 -21.43 -37.01
C THR A 24 -0.13 -22.43 -37.77
N ASN A 25 0.69 -21.94 -38.70
CA ASN A 25 1.66 -22.67 -39.48
C ASN A 25 3.06 -22.05 -39.28
N GLY A 26 4.11 -22.76 -39.70
CA GLY A 26 5.45 -22.21 -39.75
C GLY A 26 6.50 -23.00 -38.97
N LEU A 27 7.41 -22.32 -38.30
CA LEU A 27 8.54 -22.93 -37.58
C LEU A 27 8.06 -23.85 -36.45
N LYS A 28 8.51 -25.10 -36.49
CA LYS A 28 8.31 -26.06 -35.39
C LYS A 28 9.64 -26.49 -34.81
N LEU A 29 9.73 -26.54 -33.49
CA LEU A 29 10.84 -27.09 -32.73
C LEU A 29 10.36 -28.34 -31.99
N ALA A 30 10.99 -29.49 -32.27
CA ALA A 30 10.57 -30.80 -31.74
C ALA A 30 9.05 -31.08 -31.91
N GLY A 31 8.49 -30.68 -33.06
CA GLY A 31 7.08 -30.87 -33.39
C GLY A 31 6.14 -29.80 -32.83
N THR A 32 6.59 -28.96 -31.90
CA THR A 32 5.81 -27.84 -31.33
C THR A 32 5.96 -26.59 -32.18
N LEU A 33 4.86 -25.99 -32.57
CA LEU A 33 4.85 -24.74 -33.33
C LEU A 33 5.34 -23.58 -32.45
N VAL A 34 6.29 -22.80 -32.96
CA VAL A 34 6.61 -21.47 -32.40
C VAL A 34 5.48 -20.53 -32.83
N THR A 35 4.71 -20.03 -31.88
CA THR A 35 3.58 -19.12 -32.19
C THR A 35 3.97 -17.66 -32.20
N ALA A 36 5.14 -17.31 -31.58
CA ALA A 36 5.62 -15.94 -31.50
C ALA A 36 5.98 -15.40 -32.90
N THR A 37 5.50 -14.22 -33.22
CA THR A 37 5.85 -13.46 -34.43
C THR A 37 7.27 -12.92 -34.34
N ALA A 38 7.87 -12.53 -35.47
CA ALA A 38 9.18 -11.87 -35.49
C ALA A 38 9.20 -10.59 -34.65
N THR A 39 8.12 -9.82 -34.63
CA THR A 39 8.01 -8.63 -33.81
C THR A 39 8.07 -8.95 -32.29
N GLU A 40 7.38 -10.00 -31.88
CA GLU A 40 7.39 -10.44 -30.48
C GLU A 40 8.74 -11.02 -30.06
N LEU A 41 9.39 -11.78 -30.94
CA LEU A 41 10.74 -12.29 -30.68
C LEU A 41 11.77 -11.15 -30.59
N ASN A 42 11.65 -10.13 -31.43
CA ASN A 42 12.53 -8.96 -31.41
C ASN A 42 12.35 -8.07 -30.20
N LEU A 43 11.23 -8.16 -29.43
CA LEU A 43 11.06 -7.46 -28.16
C LEU A 43 12.04 -7.93 -27.07
N ILE A 44 12.54 -9.15 -27.17
CA ILE A 44 13.54 -9.71 -26.25
C ILE A 44 14.96 -9.67 -26.80
N ASP A 45 15.16 -9.06 -27.99
CA ASP A 45 16.50 -8.86 -28.54
C ASP A 45 17.37 -8.01 -27.61
N GLY A 46 18.60 -8.47 -27.38
CA GLY A 46 19.50 -7.83 -26.42
C GLY A 46 19.25 -8.16 -24.94
N TYR A 47 18.24 -8.95 -24.60
CA TYR A 47 18.06 -9.43 -23.23
C TYR A 47 19.18 -10.43 -22.86
N THR A 48 19.97 -10.07 -21.84
CA THR A 48 21.13 -10.88 -21.39
C THR A 48 20.88 -11.61 -20.06
N GLY A 49 19.72 -11.42 -19.46
CA GLY A 49 19.35 -12.08 -18.22
C GLY A 49 18.96 -13.55 -18.39
N THR A 50 18.85 -14.25 -17.26
CA THR A 50 18.36 -15.62 -17.20
C THR A 50 16.82 -15.67 -17.25
N THR A 51 16.27 -16.85 -17.58
CA THR A 51 14.81 -17.08 -17.46
C THR A 51 14.30 -16.92 -16.03
N ALA A 52 15.12 -17.20 -15.01
CA ALA A 52 14.77 -16.99 -13.62
C ALA A 52 14.58 -15.48 -13.32
N GLU A 53 15.44 -14.61 -13.84
CA GLU A 53 15.31 -13.17 -13.72
C GLU A 53 14.08 -12.64 -14.48
N LEU A 54 13.82 -13.14 -15.68
CA LEU A 54 12.62 -12.77 -16.44
C LEU A 54 11.34 -13.16 -15.70
N ASN A 55 11.32 -14.33 -15.04
CA ASN A 55 10.18 -14.80 -14.25
C ASN A 55 9.89 -13.93 -13.03
N THR A 56 10.82 -13.05 -12.59
CA THR A 56 10.51 -12.06 -11.54
C THR A 56 9.49 -11.02 -11.98
N LEU A 57 9.32 -10.81 -13.28
CA LEU A 57 8.34 -9.88 -13.85
C LEU A 57 6.93 -10.49 -13.95
N ASP A 58 6.81 -11.81 -13.81
CA ASP A 58 5.53 -12.53 -13.85
C ASP A 58 4.81 -12.41 -12.50
N VAL A 59 4.20 -11.24 -12.27
CA VAL A 59 3.44 -10.92 -11.05
C VAL A 59 1.98 -11.36 -11.22
N THR A 60 1.41 -11.97 -10.18
CA THR A 60 0.02 -12.43 -10.18
C THR A 60 -0.95 -11.25 -10.10
N THR A 61 -0.62 -10.28 -9.24
CA THR A 61 -1.44 -9.08 -9.01
C THR A 61 -0.60 -7.83 -9.15
N GLN A 62 -0.84 -7.07 -10.21
CA GLN A 62 -0.16 -5.79 -10.41
C GLN A 62 -0.50 -4.82 -9.26
N GLY A 63 0.52 -4.12 -8.77
CA GLY A 63 0.37 -3.19 -7.65
C GLY A 63 0.53 -3.84 -6.27
N THR A 64 0.62 -5.16 -6.17
CA THR A 64 0.89 -5.87 -4.92
C THR A 64 2.29 -6.50 -4.95
N ALA A 65 3.07 -6.30 -3.90
CA ALA A 65 4.38 -6.93 -3.76
C ALA A 65 4.23 -8.42 -3.51
N GLU A 66 4.96 -9.23 -4.28
CA GLU A 66 4.97 -10.69 -4.18
C GLU A 66 6.39 -11.18 -3.90
N ALA A 67 6.51 -12.32 -3.18
CA ALA A 67 7.81 -12.90 -2.85
C ALA A 67 8.58 -13.28 -4.12
N SER A 68 9.84 -12.88 -4.21
CA SER A 68 10.74 -13.14 -5.35
C SER A 68 10.25 -12.55 -6.69
N LYS A 69 9.38 -11.54 -6.65
CA LYS A 69 8.89 -10.83 -7.83
C LYS A 69 9.33 -9.37 -7.83
N ALA A 70 9.25 -8.74 -8.98
CA ALA A 70 9.43 -7.30 -9.10
C ALA A 70 8.30 -6.57 -8.38
N VAL A 71 8.64 -5.46 -7.74
CA VAL A 71 7.62 -4.57 -7.14
C VAL A 71 7.04 -3.72 -8.26
N THR A 72 5.73 -3.79 -8.42
CA THR A 72 4.98 -3.06 -9.45
C THR A 72 3.96 -2.13 -8.81
N SER A 73 3.53 -1.11 -9.55
CA SER A 73 2.37 -0.29 -9.21
C SER A 73 1.18 -0.69 -10.07
N ASP A 74 -0.03 -0.50 -9.57
CA ASP A 74 -1.27 -0.66 -10.34
C ASP A 74 -1.52 0.52 -11.30
N GLY A 75 -2.66 0.50 -12.00
CA GLY A 75 -3.06 1.57 -12.93
C GLY A 75 -3.32 2.93 -12.28
N SER A 76 -3.42 2.99 -10.95
CA SER A 76 -3.58 4.20 -10.14
C SER A 76 -2.27 4.66 -9.48
N LEU A 77 -1.14 4.05 -9.85
CA LEU A 77 0.20 4.26 -9.29
C LEU A 77 0.32 3.86 -7.80
N VAL A 78 -0.53 2.96 -7.33
CA VAL A 78 -0.47 2.41 -5.97
C VAL A 78 0.39 1.16 -5.95
N THR A 79 1.29 1.07 -4.97
CA THR A 79 2.05 -0.14 -4.64
C THR A 79 1.67 -0.61 -3.25
N ASN A 80 1.07 -1.78 -3.14
CA ASN A 80 0.73 -2.42 -1.88
C ASN A 80 1.81 -3.44 -1.51
N PHE A 81 2.42 -3.28 -0.35
CA PHE A 81 3.46 -4.19 0.15
C PHE A 81 2.89 -5.41 0.90
N ALA A 82 1.55 -5.53 1.01
CA ALA A 82 0.87 -6.69 1.60
C ALA A 82 1.50 -7.12 2.95
N ASP A 83 1.60 -6.20 3.90
CA ASP A 83 2.24 -6.38 5.22
C ASP A 83 3.75 -6.69 5.17
N GLY A 84 4.38 -6.56 4.01
CA GLY A 84 5.83 -6.68 3.85
C GLY A 84 6.59 -5.53 4.51
N VAL A 85 7.78 -5.83 5.02
CA VAL A 85 8.63 -4.84 5.67
C VAL A 85 9.44 -4.07 4.63
N VAL A 86 9.34 -2.74 4.64
CA VAL A 86 10.25 -1.84 3.91
C VAL A 86 11.37 -1.44 4.84
N GLN A 87 12.57 -2.00 4.65
CA GLN A 87 13.72 -1.72 5.52
C GLN A 87 14.45 -0.45 5.11
N ARG A 88 14.75 0.41 6.11
CA ARG A 88 15.53 1.65 5.98
C ARG A 88 15.01 2.59 4.89
N PRO A 89 13.69 2.84 4.82
CA PRO A 89 13.16 3.79 3.84
C PRO A 89 13.65 5.21 4.17
N ASN A 90 13.93 5.99 3.13
CA ASN A 90 14.15 7.43 3.24
C ASN A 90 13.02 8.12 2.47
N PHE A 91 12.02 8.60 3.20
CA PHE A 91 10.90 9.35 2.62
C PHE A 91 11.22 10.84 2.61
N LYS A 92 11.00 11.49 1.48
CA LYS A 92 11.11 12.93 1.33
C LYS A 92 9.77 13.44 0.79
N ASP A 93 9.23 14.46 1.44
CA ASP A 93 7.99 15.11 1.00
C ASP A 93 6.80 14.12 0.92
N TYR A 94 6.61 13.34 2.01
CA TYR A 94 5.48 12.42 2.12
C TYR A 94 4.27 13.10 2.76
N ALA A 95 3.07 12.62 2.41
CA ALA A 95 1.82 13.03 3.03
C ALA A 95 1.16 11.83 3.72
N GLU A 96 0.55 12.07 4.87
CA GLU A 96 -0.31 11.09 5.54
C GLU A 96 -1.77 11.30 5.12
N THR A 97 -2.50 10.20 4.99
CA THR A 97 -3.94 10.28 4.71
C THR A 97 -4.67 10.90 5.89
N LYS A 98 -5.53 11.88 5.59
CA LYS A 98 -6.42 12.52 6.57
C LYS A 98 -7.87 12.17 6.26
N VAL A 99 -8.61 11.75 7.29
CA VAL A 99 -10.05 11.52 7.23
C VAL A 99 -10.78 12.54 8.08
N ALA A 100 -11.82 13.17 7.52
CA ALA A 100 -12.79 13.96 8.29
C ALA A 100 -13.92 13.03 8.74
N LEU A 101 -14.02 12.83 10.06
CA LEU A 101 -15.05 12.01 10.67
C LEU A 101 -16.39 12.73 10.67
N SER A 102 -17.47 12.00 10.46
CA SER A 102 -18.83 12.53 10.62
C SER A 102 -19.21 12.63 12.09
N ALA A 103 -19.82 13.75 12.50
CA ALA A 103 -20.32 13.94 13.85
C ALA A 103 -21.41 12.90 14.18
N ALA A 104 -21.27 12.25 15.33
CA ALA A 104 -22.23 11.29 15.87
C ALA A 104 -22.02 11.09 17.38
N ALA A 105 -23.00 10.48 18.07
CA ALA A 105 -22.87 10.13 19.48
C ALA A 105 -21.78 9.05 19.73
N THR A 106 -21.57 8.18 18.75
CA THR A 106 -20.47 7.22 18.74
C THR A 106 -19.75 7.31 17.41
N VAL A 107 -18.44 7.46 17.45
CA VAL A 107 -17.58 7.60 16.27
C VAL A 107 -16.44 6.59 16.38
N ASP A 108 -16.28 5.78 15.35
CA ASP A 108 -15.17 4.86 15.23
C ASP A 108 -13.99 5.52 14.51
N ILE A 109 -12.79 5.31 15.05
CA ILE A 109 -11.52 5.67 14.42
C ILE A 109 -10.93 4.37 13.84
N ASP A 110 -11.18 4.15 12.55
CA ASP A 110 -10.69 3.01 11.79
C ASP A 110 -9.29 3.32 11.25
N LEU A 111 -8.28 2.64 11.81
CA LEU A 111 -6.87 2.87 11.47
C LEU A 111 -6.47 2.31 10.10
N THR A 112 -7.33 1.53 9.44
CA THR A 112 -7.09 1.17 8.03
C THR A 112 -7.33 2.33 7.07
N SER A 113 -8.09 3.34 7.49
CA SER A 113 -8.51 4.46 6.65
C SER A 113 -7.52 5.63 6.63
N ALA A 114 -6.85 5.91 7.73
CA ALA A 114 -5.95 7.07 7.87
C ALA A 114 -5.09 7.00 9.14
N ASN A 115 -4.11 7.92 9.24
CA ASN A 115 -3.33 8.19 10.45
C ASN A 115 -3.67 9.55 11.08
N VAL A 116 -4.40 10.40 10.37
CA VAL A 116 -4.84 11.72 10.86
C VAL A 116 -6.35 11.83 10.71
N PHE A 117 -7.03 12.10 11.81
CA PHE A 117 -8.48 12.26 11.85
C PHE A 117 -8.85 13.65 12.32
N THR A 118 -9.91 14.22 11.74
CA THR A 118 -10.46 15.50 12.16
C THR A 118 -11.95 15.36 12.41
N ILE A 119 -12.48 16.06 13.41
CA ILE A 119 -13.91 16.11 13.68
C ILE A 119 -14.31 17.48 14.24
N THR A 120 -15.46 17.98 13.81
CA THR A 120 -16.22 19.02 14.49
C THR A 120 -17.51 18.36 14.97
N PRO A 121 -17.66 18.09 16.28
CA PRO A 121 -18.83 17.40 16.81
C PRO A 121 -20.07 18.30 16.79
N ASP A 122 -21.25 17.70 16.74
CA ASP A 122 -22.54 18.36 16.97
C ASP A 122 -23.21 17.93 18.27
N GLN A 123 -22.58 16.99 18.95
CA GLN A 123 -23.03 16.42 20.25
C GLN A 123 -21.82 15.87 21.01
N ASN A 124 -22.03 15.47 22.27
CA ASN A 124 -21.03 14.73 23.04
C ASN A 124 -20.72 13.39 22.31
N THR A 125 -19.46 13.05 22.21
CA THR A 125 -19.02 11.93 21.37
C THR A 125 -18.29 10.88 22.20
N THR A 126 -18.66 9.62 21.99
CA THR A 126 -17.89 8.45 22.46
C THR A 126 -17.07 7.92 21.31
N PHE A 127 -15.76 7.76 21.49
CA PHE A 127 -14.90 7.14 20.48
C PHE A 127 -14.73 5.65 20.71
N THR A 128 -14.58 4.93 19.61
CA THR A 128 -14.01 3.58 19.55
C THR A 128 -12.81 3.59 18.59
N PHE A 129 -11.84 2.68 18.79
CA PHE A 129 -10.67 2.54 17.92
C PHE A 129 -10.65 1.14 17.35
N SER A 130 -10.61 1.02 16.03
CA SER A 130 -10.66 -0.25 15.31
C SER A 130 -9.43 -0.47 14.42
N ASP A 131 -9.18 -1.72 14.10
CA ASP A 131 -8.18 -2.18 13.14
C ASP A 131 -6.74 -1.64 13.35
N PRO A 132 -6.20 -1.64 14.58
CA PRO A 132 -4.80 -1.32 14.80
C PRO A 132 -3.88 -2.36 14.19
N SER A 133 -2.61 -2.00 13.95
CA SER A 133 -1.60 -2.96 13.53
C SER A 133 -1.47 -4.13 14.51
N ALA A 134 -1.09 -5.31 14.00
CA ALA A 134 -0.89 -6.50 14.83
C ALA A 134 0.10 -6.27 15.97
N SER A 135 -0.09 -6.99 17.07
CA SER A 135 0.80 -6.94 18.24
C SER A 135 2.26 -7.17 17.85
N GLY A 136 3.16 -6.41 18.47
CA GLY A 136 4.59 -6.38 18.16
C GLY A 136 4.98 -5.30 17.14
N ASN A 137 3.99 -4.62 16.52
CA ASN A 137 4.20 -3.43 15.72
C ASN A 137 3.66 -2.19 16.45
N SER A 138 4.33 -1.06 16.31
CA SER A 138 3.78 0.21 16.77
C SER A 138 2.82 0.77 15.74
N CYS A 139 1.67 1.20 16.19
CA CYS A 139 0.66 1.87 15.39
C CYS A 139 0.24 3.15 16.12
N ALA A 140 0.11 4.25 15.39
CA ALA A 140 -0.17 5.56 15.94
C ALA A 140 -1.15 6.36 15.07
N PHE A 141 -1.90 7.27 15.69
CA PHE A 141 -2.72 8.22 14.96
C PHE A 141 -2.84 9.55 15.71
N THR A 142 -3.29 10.57 14.99
CA THR A 142 -3.58 11.91 15.52
C THR A 142 -5.06 12.23 15.31
N LEU A 143 -5.73 12.71 16.37
CA LEU A 143 -7.08 13.26 16.30
C LEU A 143 -7.04 14.77 16.53
N ILE A 144 -7.65 15.52 15.63
CA ILE A 144 -7.88 16.96 15.75
C ILE A 144 -9.36 17.18 16.00
N TRP A 145 -9.67 17.65 17.21
CA TRP A 145 -11.03 17.98 17.66
C TRP A 145 -11.24 19.48 17.59
N THR A 146 -12.30 19.92 16.92
CA THR A 146 -12.67 21.34 16.85
C THR A 146 -14.03 21.53 17.45
N GLN A 147 -14.16 22.33 18.53
CA GLN A 147 -15.44 22.62 19.20
C GLN A 147 -16.42 23.33 18.26
N ASP A 148 -17.70 22.92 18.31
CA ASP A 148 -18.80 23.54 17.54
C ASP A 148 -19.36 24.83 18.18
N GLY A 149 -18.95 25.15 19.41
CA GLY A 149 -19.43 26.26 20.19
C GLY A 149 -20.40 25.90 21.35
N SER A 150 -20.59 24.60 21.58
CA SER A 150 -21.48 24.07 22.62
C SER A 150 -20.77 23.25 23.69
N ASP A 151 -19.47 23.43 23.86
CA ASP A 151 -18.62 22.76 24.87
C ASP A 151 -18.86 21.22 24.92
N ARG A 152 -18.70 20.57 23.78
CA ARG A 152 -18.88 19.12 23.65
C ARG A 152 -17.79 18.37 24.41
N THR A 153 -18.16 17.23 24.96
CA THR A 153 -17.25 16.34 25.69
C THR A 153 -16.93 15.10 24.94
N ILE A 154 -15.79 14.50 25.29
CA ILE A 154 -15.31 13.22 24.70
C ILE A 154 -15.36 12.14 25.76
N ALA A 155 -15.95 11.00 25.44
CA ALA A 155 -15.77 9.76 26.16
C ALA A 155 -14.76 8.89 25.38
N TRP A 156 -13.63 8.62 26.00
CA TRP A 156 -12.56 7.80 25.43
C TRP A 156 -12.77 6.32 25.70
N PRO A 157 -12.25 5.41 24.85
CA PRO A 157 -12.21 3.99 25.17
C PRO A 157 -11.49 3.72 26.51
N SER A 158 -11.93 2.69 27.22
CA SER A 158 -11.32 2.27 28.51
C SER A 158 -9.88 1.77 28.37
N GLU A 159 -9.49 1.40 27.18
CA GLU A 159 -8.16 0.93 26.79
C GLU A 159 -7.14 2.08 26.71
N VAL A 160 -7.60 3.34 26.78
CA VAL A 160 -6.70 4.50 26.73
C VAL A 160 -6.12 4.78 28.10
N ASP A 161 -4.79 4.66 28.20
CA ASP A 161 -4.00 5.03 29.36
C ASP A 161 -3.47 6.46 29.20
N TRP A 162 -3.86 7.35 30.09
CA TRP A 162 -3.49 8.76 30.09
C TRP A 162 -2.40 9.08 31.10
N ALA A 163 -1.57 10.05 30.80
CA ALA A 163 -0.59 10.57 31.74
C ALA A 163 -1.28 11.04 33.04
N GLY A 164 -0.89 10.45 34.18
CA GLY A 164 -1.52 10.73 35.47
C GLY A 164 -2.83 9.99 35.72
N GLY A 165 -3.22 9.06 34.83
CA GLY A 165 -4.39 8.18 34.99
C GLY A 165 -5.75 8.86 34.71
N SER A 166 -5.77 10.05 34.13
CA SER A 166 -7.00 10.77 33.80
C SER A 166 -6.92 11.41 32.43
N ALA A 167 -8.00 11.31 31.66
CA ALA A 167 -8.11 12.02 30.39
C ALA A 167 -8.03 13.53 30.62
N PRO A 168 -7.36 14.27 29.72
CA PRO A 168 -7.35 15.73 29.79
C PRO A 168 -8.74 16.31 29.48
N ASP A 169 -9.03 17.48 30.05
CA ASP A 169 -10.24 18.24 29.75
C ASP A 169 -10.19 18.72 28.29
N VAL A 170 -11.36 18.73 27.65
CA VAL A 170 -11.52 19.32 26.31
C VAL A 170 -11.66 20.83 26.46
N THR A 171 -10.95 21.60 25.62
CA THR A 171 -11.02 23.06 25.67
C THR A 171 -12.42 23.55 25.29
N SER A 172 -13.00 24.40 26.16
CA SER A 172 -14.32 25.02 25.97
C SER A 172 -14.27 26.22 25.04
N GLY A 173 -15.37 26.48 24.33
CA GLY A 173 -15.55 27.65 23.47
C GLY A 173 -15.55 27.31 21.97
N SER A 174 -16.19 28.19 21.21
CA SER A 174 -16.36 28.00 19.75
C SER A 174 -15.04 28.02 19.02
N ALA A 175 -14.89 27.09 18.07
CA ALA A 175 -13.73 26.91 17.19
C ALA A 175 -12.40 26.62 17.93
N LYS A 176 -12.47 26.25 19.21
CA LYS A 176 -11.30 25.80 19.97
C LYS A 176 -10.82 24.45 19.45
N ILE A 177 -9.50 24.30 19.28
CA ILE A 177 -8.90 23.12 18.72
C ILE A 177 -8.03 22.43 19.75
N ASP A 178 -8.31 21.14 19.97
CA ASP A 178 -7.46 20.25 20.73
C ASP A 178 -6.89 19.17 19.82
N VAL A 179 -5.64 18.82 20.05
CA VAL A 179 -4.93 17.78 19.30
C VAL A 179 -4.55 16.67 20.26
N TYR A 180 -4.97 15.46 19.95
CA TYR A 180 -4.65 14.24 20.69
C TYR A 180 -3.84 13.30 19.83
N THR A 181 -2.84 12.65 20.42
CA THR A 181 -2.05 11.61 19.75
C THR A 181 -2.13 10.32 20.55
N PHE A 182 -2.19 9.23 19.86
CA PHE A 182 -2.30 7.89 20.44
C PHE A 182 -1.32 6.95 19.78
N PHE A 183 -0.80 6.00 20.54
CA PHE A 183 -0.12 4.85 19.98
C PHE A 183 -0.38 3.58 20.79
N THR A 184 -0.26 2.44 20.14
CA THR A 184 -0.32 1.12 20.74
C THR A 184 0.84 0.25 20.27
N LEU A 185 1.18 -0.80 21.05
CA LEU A 185 2.20 -1.79 20.72
C LEU A 185 1.64 -3.22 20.72
N ASP A 186 0.38 -3.38 21.10
CA ASP A 186 -0.24 -4.66 21.46
C ASP A 186 -1.63 -4.85 20.81
N ALA A 187 -1.77 -4.36 19.58
CA ALA A 187 -3.01 -4.43 18.81
C ALA A 187 -4.21 -3.77 19.53
N GLY A 188 -3.95 -2.63 20.20
CA GLY A 188 -5.00 -1.84 20.81
C GLY A 188 -5.50 -2.33 22.18
N THR A 189 -4.83 -3.31 22.80
CA THR A 189 -5.14 -3.73 24.16
C THR A 189 -4.91 -2.59 25.15
N ILE A 190 -3.83 -1.81 24.93
CA ILE A 190 -3.53 -0.55 25.62
C ILE A 190 -3.21 0.51 24.58
N TRP A 191 -3.83 1.68 24.73
CA TRP A 191 -3.51 2.88 23.98
C TRP A 191 -2.90 3.93 24.90
N TYR A 192 -1.71 4.39 24.59
CA TYR A 192 -1.09 5.52 25.29
C TYR A 192 -1.57 6.83 24.67
N GLY A 193 -2.37 7.59 25.42
CA GLY A 193 -2.99 8.82 24.97
C GLY A 193 -2.25 10.07 25.47
N PHE A 194 -2.11 11.07 24.61
CA PHE A 194 -1.49 12.36 24.91
C PHE A 194 -2.31 13.49 24.32
N GLN A 195 -2.54 14.54 25.09
CA GLN A 195 -2.96 15.82 24.54
C GLN A 195 -1.72 16.56 24.03
N ALA A 196 -1.53 16.52 22.71
CA ALA A 196 -0.39 17.13 22.03
C ALA A 196 -0.54 18.66 21.89
N GLY A 197 -1.77 19.17 21.94
CA GLY A 197 -2.07 20.59 21.94
C GLY A 197 -3.45 20.85 22.49
N ALA A 198 -3.61 21.96 23.23
CA ALA A 198 -4.87 22.46 23.74
C ALA A 198 -5.04 23.91 23.32
N ASP A 199 -6.28 24.33 23.01
CA ASP A 199 -6.60 25.71 22.62
C ASP A 199 -5.69 26.26 21.49
N MET A 200 -5.54 25.50 20.42
CA MET A 200 -4.63 25.81 19.29
C MET A 200 -5.28 26.70 18.21
N SER A 201 -6.28 27.47 18.55
CA SER A 201 -7.00 28.38 17.63
C SER A 201 -6.41 29.78 17.63
#